data_1cf1c40ff43cf5dc3ae9f0f764b59396
#
_entry.id   1cf1c40ff43cf5dc3ae9f0f764b59396
#
_cell.length_a   1.000
_cell.length_b   1.000
_cell.length_c   1.000
_cell.angle_alpha   90.00
_cell.angle_beta   90.00
_cell.angle_gamma   90.00
#
_symmetry.space_group_name_H-M   'P 1'
#
loop_
_entity.id
_entity.type
_entity.pdbx_description
1 polymer ?
#
loop_
_entity_poly.entity_id
_entity_poly.type
_entity_poly.pdbx_seq_one_letter_code
_entity_poly.pdbx_strand_id
1 'polypeptide(L)'
;MKHTSLLTLCLALAAFGVRAEDKPLLAITGKAIYENNLSDGAGAPWKAAKGKWEAVDGVLRGSEIESDMHGAVTRLPNKLQDFVIEYEFKFAGARTTSLSINAVKDHMARINITPKSVTIQRDDNDHEGPDKAVVFARFPTELGDGWHKVRLEMVGDKMLGKVDDLVAWGADALFLTQKASPGFTVGGQSVDFRNFAIYEATLNPEWEKAMSKLPKPGEKVAPAAAPGKGAAKGKAKAKKKAE
;
A
#
# COMPACT_ATOMS: atom_id res chain seq x y z
N MET A 1 38.90 -18.08 -48.64
CA MET A 1 37.63 -17.34 -48.35
C MET A 1 37.41 -17.39 -46.87
N LYS A 2 37.62 -16.26 -46.16
CA LYS A 2 37.48 -16.16 -44.70
C LYS A 2 36.11 -15.53 -44.41
N HIS A 3 35.21 -16.27 -43.77
CA HIS A 3 33.91 -15.78 -43.32
C HIS A 3 34.09 -15.16 -41.93
N THR A 4 33.93 -13.86 -41.84
CA THR A 4 33.91 -13.12 -40.59
C THR A 4 32.45 -13.03 -40.12
N SER A 5 32.08 -13.79 -39.07
CA SER A 5 30.75 -13.72 -38.43
C SER A 5 30.72 -12.49 -37.51
N LEU A 6 29.87 -11.56 -37.84
CA LEU A 6 29.59 -10.37 -37.03
C LEU A 6 28.55 -10.77 -35.95
N LEU A 7 28.99 -10.83 -34.70
CA LEU A 7 28.11 -11.09 -33.56
C LEU A 7 27.44 -9.77 -33.17
N THR A 8 26.15 -9.62 -33.46
CA THR A 8 25.36 -8.43 -33.04
C THR A 8 24.94 -8.62 -31.59
N LEU A 9 25.54 -7.88 -30.69
CA LEU A 9 25.22 -7.81 -29.27
C LEU A 9 23.99 -6.90 -29.11
N CYS A 10 22.81 -7.48 -28.94
CA CYS A 10 21.60 -6.73 -28.56
C CYS A 10 21.67 -6.34 -27.09
N LEU A 11 22.01 -5.08 -26.83
CA LEU A 11 21.93 -4.50 -25.49
C LEU A 11 20.44 -4.20 -25.20
N ALA A 12 19.78 -5.04 -24.39
CA ALA A 12 18.46 -4.77 -23.89
C ALA A 12 18.56 -3.65 -22.84
N LEU A 13 18.26 -2.39 -23.24
CA LEU A 13 18.02 -1.32 -22.29
C LEU A 13 16.75 -1.65 -21.52
N ALA A 14 16.89 -2.07 -20.27
CA ALA A 14 15.80 -2.06 -19.33
C ALA A 14 15.37 -0.60 -19.13
N ALA A 15 14.25 -0.21 -19.72
CA ALA A 15 13.62 1.07 -19.45
C ALA A 15 13.11 1.04 -18.01
N PHE A 16 13.92 1.53 -17.07
CA PHE A 16 13.39 1.96 -15.77
C PHE A 16 12.43 3.11 -16.06
N GLY A 17 11.13 2.81 -16.03
CA GLY A 17 10.10 3.82 -16.13
C GLY A 17 10.36 4.87 -15.05
N VAL A 18 10.62 6.11 -15.46
CA VAL A 18 10.66 7.24 -14.53
C VAL A 18 9.30 7.32 -13.88
N ARG A 19 9.24 6.85 -12.64
CA ARG A 19 8.05 6.94 -11.79
C ARG A 19 7.81 8.43 -11.58
N ALA A 20 6.62 8.92 -11.90
CA ALA A 20 6.24 10.27 -11.50
C ALA A 20 6.36 10.33 -9.98
N GLU A 21 7.34 11.10 -9.50
CA GLU A 21 7.62 11.23 -8.09
C GLU A 21 6.42 11.92 -7.44
N ASP A 22 5.66 11.19 -6.63
CA ASP A 22 4.62 11.80 -5.80
C ASP A 22 5.29 12.87 -4.93
N LYS A 23 4.72 14.08 -4.90
CA LYS A 23 5.28 15.15 -4.06
C LYS A 23 5.38 14.67 -2.62
N PRO A 24 6.52 14.86 -1.93
CA PRO A 24 6.69 14.48 -0.55
C PRO A 24 5.54 15.04 0.31
N LEU A 25 4.94 14.19 1.13
CA LEU A 25 3.92 14.60 2.09
C LEU A 25 4.54 14.73 3.48
N LEU A 26 4.56 13.65 4.29
CA LEU A 26 5.20 13.64 5.60
C LEU A 26 6.72 13.49 5.48
N ALA A 27 7.18 12.63 4.57
CA ALA A 27 8.56 12.20 4.47
C ALA A 27 9.22 12.54 3.13
N ILE A 28 10.49 12.93 3.18
CA ILE A 28 11.39 12.85 2.05
C ILE A 28 11.98 11.44 2.03
N THR A 29 11.82 10.74 0.92
CA THR A 29 12.34 9.40 0.69
C THR A 29 13.85 9.44 0.49
N GLY A 30 14.57 8.64 1.27
CA GLY A 30 16.03 8.48 1.22
C GLY A 30 16.46 7.24 0.45
N LYS A 31 17.54 6.60 0.91
CA LYS A 31 18.10 5.39 0.28
C LYS A 31 17.18 4.19 0.53
N ALA A 32 17.23 3.23 -0.40
CA ALA A 32 16.56 1.95 -0.22
C ALA A 32 17.23 1.16 0.93
N ILE A 33 16.39 0.70 1.87
CA ILE A 33 16.74 -0.25 2.93
C ILE A 33 16.50 -1.68 2.44
N TYR A 34 15.40 -1.87 1.70
CA TYR A 34 15.00 -3.16 1.15
C TYR A 34 14.13 -2.96 -0.08
N GLU A 35 14.37 -3.74 -1.12
CA GLU A 35 13.57 -3.78 -2.34
C GLU A 35 13.36 -5.22 -2.80
N ASN A 36 12.16 -5.56 -3.20
CA ASN A 36 11.82 -6.84 -3.79
C ASN A 36 10.59 -6.67 -4.70
N ASN A 37 10.72 -7.02 -5.97
CA ASN A 37 9.60 -6.98 -6.91
C ASN A 37 8.53 -8.03 -6.61
N LEU A 38 8.85 -9.04 -5.75
CA LEU A 38 8.00 -10.15 -5.33
C LEU A 38 7.63 -11.12 -6.47
N SER A 39 8.32 -11.09 -7.60
CA SER A 39 8.04 -11.95 -8.76
C SER A 39 8.29 -13.42 -8.49
N ASP A 40 9.26 -13.73 -7.63
CA ASP A 40 9.65 -15.09 -7.27
C ASP A 40 9.08 -15.50 -5.89
N GLY A 41 8.02 -14.80 -5.46
CA GLY A 41 7.47 -14.93 -4.12
C GLY A 41 8.18 -14.04 -3.11
N ALA A 42 7.84 -14.20 -1.84
CA ALA A 42 8.45 -13.40 -0.78
C ALA A 42 9.94 -13.77 -0.57
N GLY A 43 10.26 -15.07 -0.57
CA GLY A 43 11.62 -15.55 -0.31
C GLY A 43 12.18 -15.13 1.06
N ALA A 44 13.43 -15.51 1.35
CA ALA A 44 14.13 -14.98 2.50
C ALA A 44 14.43 -13.47 2.31
N PRO A 45 14.35 -12.63 3.34
CA PRO A 45 14.14 -12.93 4.76
C PRO A 45 12.66 -12.95 5.22
N TRP A 46 11.68 -12.87 4.33
CA TRP A 46 10.27 -12.95 4.70
C TRP A 46 9.93 -14.27 5.43
N LYS A 47 8.98 -14.19 6.34
CA LYS A 47 8.51 -15.33 7.12
C LYS A 47 6.99 -15.43 7.05
N ALA A 48 6.50 -16.47 6.38
CA ALA A 48 5.10 -16.84 6.45
C ALA A 48 4.79 -17.40 7.84
N ALA A 49 3.83 -16.79 8.54
CA ALA A 49 3.38 -17.24 9.86
C ALA A 49 2.06 -18.01 9.76
N LYS A 50 1.19 -17.65 8.82
CA LYS A 50 -0.13 -18.23 8.57
C LYS A 50 -0.46 -18.16 7.10
N GLY A 51 -1.34 -19.06 6.65
CA GLY A 51 -1.84 -19.07 5.28
C GLY A 51 -0.82 -19.58 4.26
N LYS A 52 -1.16 -19.44 3.00
CA LYS A 52 -0.34 -19.83 1.86
C LYS A 52 0.22 -18.59 1.18
N TRP A 53 1.53 -18.61 0.89
CA TRP A 53 2.26 -17.56 0.22
C TRP A 53 3.10 -18.16 -0.90
N GLU A 54 2.83 -17.80 -2.13
CA GLU A 54 3.44 -18.41 -3.31
C GLU A 54 3.70 -17.39 -4.42
N ALA A 55 4.67 -17.70 -5.28
CA ALA A 55 4.85 -16.98 -6.54
C ALA A 55 3.82 -17.49 -7.56
N VAL A 56 3.03 -16.58 -8.13
CA VAL A 56 2.03 -16.89 -9.16
C VAL A 56 2.07 -15.79 -10.22
N ASP A 57 2.31 -16.15 -11.47
CA ASP A 57 2.31 -15.21 -12.61
C ASP A 57 3.20 -13.97 -12.40
N GLY A 58 4.35 -14.14 -11.74
CA GLY A 58 5.31 -13.06 -11.49
C GLY A 58 4.92 -12.10 -10.37
N VAL A 59 4.09 -12.53 -9.43
CA VAL A 59 3.72 -11.78 -8.22
C VAL A 59 3.67 -12.69 -7.00
N LEU A 60 3.73 -12.09 -5.79
CA LEU A 60 3.47 -12.82 -4.55
C LEU A 60 1.96 -12.89 -4.33
N ARG A 61 1.41 -14.10 -4.24
CA ARG A 61 0.02 -14.34 -3.86
C ARG A 61 -0.07 -14.83 -2.43
N GLY A 62 -0.88 -14.13 -1.60
CA GLY A 62 -1.25 -14.55 -0.26
C GLY A 62 -2.69 -15.03 -0.23
N SER A 63 -2.96 -16.14 0.47
CA SER A 63 -4.29 -16.75 0.60
C SER A 63 -4.51 -17.30 2.00
N GLU A 64 -5.72 -17.11 2.54
CA GLU A 64 -6.14 -17.74 3.80
C GLU A 64 -6.22 -19.25 3.63
N ILE A 65 -5.82 -20.00 4.66
CA ILE A 65 -6.03 -21.44 4.78
C ILE A 65 -7.03 -21.67 5.92
N GLU A 66 -8.14 -22.33 5.65
CA GLU A 66 -9.23 -22.51 6.60
C GLU A 66 -8.75 -23.18 7.90
N SER A 67 -7.88 -24.18 7.81
CA SER A 67 -7.34 -24.87 8.98
C SER A 67 -6.54 -23.99 9.94
N ASP A 68 -6.04 -22.86 9.47
CA ASP A 68 -5.31 -21.91 10.30
C ASP A 68 -6.24 -21.10 11.22
N MET A 69 -7.52 -21.09 10.94
CA MET A 69 -8.55 -20.27 11.61
C MET A 69 -8.12 -18.80 11.80
N HIS A 70 -7.34 -18.30 10.87
CA HIS A 70 -6.73 -16.98 10.91
C HIS A 70 -6.41 -16.55 9.47
N GLY A 71 -6.47 -15.26 9.19
CA GLY A 71 -5.99 -14.73 7.90
C GLY A 71 -4.53 -15.11 7.64
N ALA A 72 -4.15 -15.18 6.37
CA ALA A 72 -2.76 -15.38 6.00
C ALA A 72 -1.90 -14.22 6.49
N VAL A 73 -0.71 -14.51 7.02
CA VAL A 73 0.24 -13.52 7.56
C VAL A 73 1.63 -13.82 7.07
N THR A 74 2.30 -12.83 6.48
CA THR A 74 3.74 -12.86 6.22
C THR A 74 4.40 -11.60 6.76
N ARG A 75 5.63 -11.73 7.25
CA ARG A 75 6.38 -10.65 7.89
C ARG A 75 7.79 -10.57 7.35
N LEU A 76 8.27 -9.34 7.18
CA LEU A 76 9.67 -9.04 6.88
C LEU A 76 10.39 -8.65 8.16
N PRO A 77 11.20 -9.53 8.77
CA PRO A 77 11.99 -9.19 9.95
C PRO A 77 12.91 -8.01 9.63
N ASN A 78 12.70 -6.89 10.28
CA ASN A 78 13.52 -5.69 10.13
C ASN A 78 13.45 -4.85 11.41
N LYS A 79 14.39 -3.91 11.55
CA LYS A 79 14.39 -2.88 12.60
C LYS A 79 14.38 -1.54 11.92
N LEU A 80 13.30 -0.80 12.09
CA LEU A 80 13.07 0.46 11.40
C LEU A 80 12.86 1.57 12.44
N GLN A 81 13.20 2.80 12.08
CA GLN A 81 12.89 3.98 12.88
C GLN A 81 12.02 4.93 12.05
N ASP A 82 12.60 5.71 11.17
CA ASP A 82 11.90 6.56 10.23
C ASP A 82 12.03 5.96 8.83
N PHE A 83 10.92 5.73 8.15
CA PHE A 83 10.93 5.01 6.89
C PHE A 83 9.70 5.31 6.03
N VAL A 84 9.84 4.99 4.75
CA VAL A 84 8.75 4.89 3.79
C VAL A 84 8.63 3.46 3.33
N ILE A 85 7.42 2.91 3.27
CA ILE A 85 7.10 1.65 2.60
C ILE A 85 6.23 1.94 1.40
N GLU A 86 6.56 1.32 0.27
CA GLU A 86 5.74 1.32 -0.94
C GLU A 86 5.53 -0.09 -1.45
N TYR A 87 4.34 -0.37 -1.97
CA TYR A 87 4.02 -1.59 -2.69
C TYR A 87 2.76 -1.43 -3.53
N GLU A 88 2.49 -2.44 -4.34
CA GLU A 88 1.22 -2.53 -5.07
C GLU A 88 0.50 -3.82 -4.71
N PHE A 89 -0.83 -3.77 -4.68
CA PHE A 89 -1.67 -4.94 -4.46
C PHE A 89 -2.84 -4.98 -5.43
N LYS A 90 -3.41 -6.17 -5.60
CA LYS A 90 -4.64 -6.41 -6.36
C LYS A 90 -5.47 -7.48 -5.67
N PHE A 91 -6.75 -7.20 -5.44
CA PHE A 91 -7.67 -8.21 -4.93
C PHE A 91 -7.88 -9.33 -5.95
N ALA A 92 -7.82 -10.57 -5.50
CA ALA A 92 -8.13 -11.77 -6.25
C ALA A 92 -9.13 -12.63 -5.45
N GLY A 93 -10.26 -11.99 -5.05
CA GLY A 93 -11.35 -12.62 -4.29
C GLY A 93 -11.23 -12.51 -2.77
N ALA A 94 -10.19 -11.90 -2.22
CA ALA A 94 -10.07 -11.68 -0.78
C ALA A 94 -11.11 -10.67 -0.27
N ARG A 95 -11.48 -10.81 1.00
CA ARG A 95 -12.38 -9.90 1.72
C ARG A 95 -11.63 -8.69 2.28
N THR A 96 -10.35 -8.87 2.61
CA THR A 96 -9.53 -7.84 3.23
C THR A 96 -8.04 -8.11 3.01
N THR A 97 -7.26 -7.04 3.03
CA THR A 97 -5.81 -7.10 3.20
C THR A 97 -5.35 -5.97 4.10
N SER A 98 -4.15 -6.07 4.64
CA SER A 98 -3.54 -4.97 5.38
C SER A 98 -2.02 -4.96 5.24
N LEU A 99 -1.45 -3.75 5.29
CA LEU A 99 -0.07 -3.54 5.72
C LEU A 99 -0.09 -3.26 7.21
N SER A 100 0.65 -4.04 7.99
CA SER A 100 0.80 -3.82 9.43
C SER A 100 2.25 -3.64 9.82
N ILE A 101 2.47 -2.73 10.75
CA ILE A 101 3.74 -2.45 11.39
C ILE A 101 3.61 -2.88 12.84
N ASN A 102 4.57 -3.65 13.32
CA ASN A 102 4.64 -4.02 14.72
C ASN A 102 5.68 -3.17 15.47
N ALA A 103 5.49 -3.00 16.75
CA ALA A 103 6.57 -2.76 17.69
C ALA A 103 7.42 -4.05 17.84
N VAL A 104 8.38 -4.06 18.72
CA VAL A 104 9.25 -5.26 18.92
C VAL A 104 8.43 -6.49 19.33
N LYS A 105 7.37 -6.31 20.12
CA LYS A 105 6.49 -7.39 20.59
C LYS A 105 5.07 -7.27 20.03
N ASP A 106 4.51 -6.09 19.97
CA ASP A 106 3.08 -5.85 19.83
C ASP A 106 2.74 -5.12 18.53
N HIS A 107 1.45 -4.93 18.27
CA HIS A 107 1.00 -4.19 17.09
C HIS A 107 1.22 -2.69 17.28
N MET A 108 1.48 -1.96 16.19
CA MET A 108 1.71 -0.52 16.25
C MET A 108 0.77 0.25 15.33
N ALA A 109 0.79 -0.08 14.05
CA ALA A 109 0.07 0.68 13.05
C ALA A 109 -0.44 -0.22 11.92
N ARG A 110 -1.52 0.19 11.27
CA ARG A 110 -2.12 -0.59 10.20
C ARG A 110 -2.80 0.29 9.15
N ILE A 111 -2.66 -0.12 7.89
CA ILE A 111 -3.54 0.28 6.80
C ILE A 111 -4.41 -0.94 6.48
N ASN A 112 -5.68 -0.92 6.89
CA ASN A 112 -6.65 -1.96 6.57
C ASN A 112 -7.39 -1.61 5.29
N ILE A 113 -7.47 -2.56 4.37
CA ILE A 113 -8.04 -2.37 3.05
C ILE A 113 -9.06 -3.49 2.77
N THR A 114 -10.25 -3.08 2.40
CA THR A 114 -11.28 -3.96 1.87
C THR A 114 -11.69 -3.46 0.49
N PRO A 115 -12.40 -4.22 -0.35
CA PRO A 115 -12.93 -3.70 -1.61
C PRO A 115 -13.80 -2.44 -1.45
N LYS A 116 -14.33 -2.18 -0.24
CA LYS A 116 -15.28 -1.08 0.05
C LYS A 116 -14.79 -0.04 1.04
N SER A 117 -13.60 -0.17 1.58
CA SER A 117 -13.07 0.80 2.53
C SER A 117 -11.55 0.73 2.71
N VAL A 118 -10.96 1.87 3.02
CA VAL A 118 -9.58 1.98 3.50
C VAL A 118 -9.61 2.61 4.90
N THR A 119 -8.92 2.00 5.86
CA THR A 119 -8.79 2.52 7.22
C THR A 119 -7.32 2.67 7.57
N ILE A 120 -6.91 3.85 8.05
CA ILE A 120 -5.56 4.16 8.50
C ILE A 120 -5.62 4.41 10.01
N GLN A 121 -4.82 3.69 10.79
CA GLN A 121 -4.95 3.68 12.24
C GLN A 121 -3.64 3.37 12.97
N ARG A 122 -3.54 3.86 14.22
CA ARG A 122 -2.72 3.24 15.26
C ARG A 122 -3.48 2.01 15.74
N ASP A 123 -2.82 0.87 15.80
CA ASP A 123 -3.44 -0.37 16.29
C ASP A 123 -3.61 -0.34 17.83
N ASP A 124 -4.49 -1.18 18.32
CA ASP A 124 -4.52 -1.58 19.72
C ASP A 124 -3.25 -2.40 19.96
N ASN A 125 -2.37 -1.87 20.82
CA ASN A 125 -0.99 -2.32 20.90
C ASN A 125 -0.88 -3.80 21.30
N ASP A 126 -1.41 -4.16 22.46
CA ASP A 126 -1.31 -5.50 23.02
C ASP A 126 -2.63 -6.28 23.03
N HIS A 127 -3.73 -5.67 22.61
CA HIS A 127 -5.10 -6.16 22.69
C HIS A 127 -5.62 -6.37 24.13
N GLU A 128 -4.94 -5.77 25.11
CA GLU A 128 -5.28 -5.83 26.52
C GLU A 128 -5.56 -4.42 27.06
N GLY A 129 -6.23 -4.36 28.22
CA GLY A 129 -6.45 -3.09 28.90
C GLY A 129 -7.51 -2.18 28.25
N PRO A 130 -7.53 -0.90 28.66
CA PRO A 130 -8.56 0.06 28.25
C PRO A 130 -8.24 0.77 26.93
N ASP A 131 -7.00 0.76 26.44
CA ASP A 131 -6.64 1.41 25.20
C ASP A 131 -7.21 0.65 23.98
N LYS A 132 -7.52 1.40 22.96
CA LYS A 132 -8.16 0.89 21.74
C LYS A 132 -7.41 1.45 20.52
N ALA A 133 -7.60 0.80 19.38
CA ALA A 133 -7.12 1.33 18.12
C ALA A 133 -7.63 2.75 17.91
N VAL A 134 -6.73 3.64 17.46
CA VAL A 134 -7.05 5.03 17.12
C VAL A 134 -7.14 5.15 15.61
N VAL A 135 -8.36 5.30 15.12
CA VAL A 135 -8.62 5.48 13.68
C VAL A 135 -8.34 6.93 13.30
N PHE A 136 -7.33 7.14 12.44
CA PHE A 136 -7.02 8.47 11.89
C PHE A 136 -7.98 8.84 10.76
N ALA A 137 -8.31 7.88 9.89
CA ALA A 137 -9.38 8.04 8.92
C ALA A 137 -9.93 6.70 8.47
N ARG A 138 -11.20 6.73 8.07
CA ARG A 138 -11.86 5.65 7.32
C ARG A 138 -12.49 6.24 6.08
N PHE A 139 -12.08 5.74 4.93
CA PHE A 139 -12.57 6.13 3.61
C PHE A 139 -13.53 5.06 3.10
N PRO A 140 -14.84 5.34 3.03
CA PRO A 140 -15.75 4.55 2.21
C PRO A 140 -15.34 4.73 0.75
N THR A 141 -15.12 3.63 0.03
CA THR A 141 -14.67 3.66 -1.37
C THR A 141 -15.10 2.38 -2.07
N GLU A 142 -14.99 2.36 -3.39
CA GLU A 142 -15.10 1.15 -4.21
C GLU A 142 -13.77 0.99 -4.94
N LEU A 143 -12.93 0.08 -4.41
CA LEU A 143 -11.69 -0.29 -5.08
C LEU A 143 -12.02 -1.23 -6.24
N GLY A 144 -11.52 -0.93 -7.43
CA GLY A 144 -11.70 -1.74 -8.62
C GLY A 144 -10.83 -3.00 -8.62
N ASP A 145 -10.89 -3.76 -9.71
CA ASP A 145 -10.14 -5.01 -9.88
C ASP A 145 -8.69 -4.79 -10.35
N GLY A 146 -8.22 -3.54 -10.37
CA GLY A 146 -6.90 -3.15 -10.83
C GLY A 146 -5.81 -3.31 -9.77
N TRP A 147 -4.60 -2.86 -10.13
CA TRP A 147 -3.50 -2.66 -9.19
C TRP A 147 -3.68 -1.35 -8.45
N HIS A 148 -3.57 -1.41 -7.13
CA HIS A 148 -3.64 -0.28 -6.22
C HIS A 148 -2.27 -0.02 -5.60
N LYS A 149 -1.91 1.25 -5.42
CA LYS A 149 -0.65 1.65 -4.81
C LYS A 149 -0.85 1.96 -3.34
N VAL A 150 0.06 1.45 -2.52
CA VAL A 150 0.10 1.78 -1.09
C VAL A 150 1.42 2.46 -0.77
N ARG A 151 1.34 3.51 0.02
CA ARG A 151 2.48 4.18 0.62
C ARG A 151 2.21 4.41 2.09
N LEU A 152 3.15 4.02 2.94
CA LEU A 152 3.17 4.30 4.36
C LEU A 152 4.43 5.11 4.67
N GLU A 153 4.27 6.24 5.35
CA GLU A 153 5.36 7.07 5.83
C GLU A 153 5.30 7.12 7.36
N MET A 154 6.42 6.86 8.03
CA MET A 154 6.54 7.02 9.47
C MET A 154 7.80 7.84 9.78
N VAL A 155 7.62 8.99 10.45
CA VAL A 155 8.70 9.88 10.86
C VAL A 155 8.40 10.44 12.25
N GLY A 156 9.30 10.20 13.20
CA GLY A 156 9.09 10.58 14.59
C GLY A 156 7.81 9.96 15.16
N ASP A 157 6.96 10.81 15.73
CA ASP A 157 5.66 10.44 16.30
C ASP A 157 4.51 10.39 15.28
N LYS A 158 4.80 10.53 13.98
CA LYS A 158 3.79 10.67 12.93
C LYS A 158 3.76 9.49 11.97
N MET A 159 2.56 9.19 11.50
CA MET A 159 2.28 8.24 10.44
C MET A 159 1.41 8.91 9.38
N LEU A 160 1.71 8.66 8.12
CA LEU A 160 0.84 8.96 6.98
C LEU A 160 0.64 7.68 6.17
N GLY A 161 -0.61 7.36 5.86
CA GLY A 161 -0.98 6.27 4.97
C GLY A 161 -1.65 6.80 3.71
N LYS A 162 -1.30 6.20 2.57
CA LYS A 162 -1.88 6.52 1.27
C LYS A 162 -2.23 5.22 0.53
N VAL A 163 -3.45 5.15 0.03
CA VAL A 163 -3.90 4.10 -0.91
C VAL A 163 -4.50 4.81 -2.11
N ASP A 164 -3.84 4.73 -3.25
CA ASP A 164 -4.12 5.55 -4.44
C ASP A 164 -4.18 7.04 -4.05
N ASP A 165 -5.34 7.68 -4.17
CA ASP A 165 -5.56 9.09 -3.82
C ASP A 165 -6.10 9.29 -2.40
N LEU A 166 -6.38 8.23 -1.67
CA LEU A 166 -6.89 8.28 -0.29
C LEU A 166 -5.73 8.46 0.68
N VAL A 167 -5.65 9.61 1.32
CA VAL A 167 -4.54 9.99 2.20
C VAL A 167 -5.05 10.39 3.56
N ALA A 168 -4.45 9.84 4.61
CA ALA A 168 -4.66 10.30 5.99
C ALA A 168 -3.39 10.19 6.82
N TRP A 169 -3.35 10.93 7.90
CA TRP A 169 -2.23 10.97 8.83
C TRP A 169 -2.71 10.97 10.27
N GLY A 170 -1.81 10.67 11.19
CA GLY A 170 -2.02 10.81 12.62
C GLY A 170 -0.70 10.82 13.36
N ALA A 171 -0.75 11.15 14.65
CA ALA A 171 0.40 11.15 15.54
C ALA A 171 0.08 10.37 16.80
N ASP A 172 1.07 9.64 17.31
CA ASP A 172 1.00 8.87 18.55
C ASP A 172 2.39 8.68 19.13
N ALA A 173 2.54 8.80 20.44
CA ALA A 173 3.81 8.62 21.12
C ALA A 173 4.40 7.21 20.93
N LEU A 174 3.57 6.19 20.68
CA LEU A 174 3.99 4.82 20.36
C LEU A 174 4.91 4.79 19.13
N PHE A 175 4.70 5.68 18.16
CA PHE A 175 5.51 5.74 16.93
C PHE A 175 6.95 6.21 17.15
N LEU A 176 7.29 6.75 18.32
CA LEU A 176 8.67 7.06 18.69
C LEU A 176 9.48 5.81 19.00
N THR A 177 8.82 4.67 19.28
CA THR A 177 9.50 3.42 19.58
C THR A 177 10.01 2.75 18.31
N GLN A 178 10.95 1.80 18.45
CA GLN A 178 11.46 1.04 17.32
C GLN A 178 10.35 0.22 16.67
N LYS A 179 10.23 0.34 15.35
CA LYS A 179 9.32 -0.44 14.52
C LYS A 179 9.99 -1.71 14.06
N ALA A 180 9.22 -2.76 13.93
CA ALA A 180 9.70 -4.06 13.51
C ALA A 180 8.70 -4.74 12.56
N SER A 181 9.19 -5.73 11.85
CA SER A 181 8.39 -6.72 11.13
C SER A 181 7.18 -6.17 10.35
N PRO A 182 7.38 -5.20 9.43
CA PRO A 182 6.33 -4.87 8.49
C PRO A 182 5.86 -6.13 7.76
N GLY A 183 4.57 -6.19 7.41
CA GLY A 183 4.08 -7.37 6.71
C GLY A 183 2.64 -7.27 6.26
N PHE A 184 2.24 -8.28 5.51
CA PHE A 184 0.91 -8.39 4.93
C PHE A 184 0.03 -9.33 5.73
N THR A 185 -1.25 -9.01 5.73
CA THR A 185 -2.33 -9.92 6.17
C THR A 185 -3.34 -10.03 5.05
N VAL A 186 -3.86 -11.23 4.80
CA VAL A 186 -4.92 -11.48 3.81
C VAL A 186 -6.02 -12.30 4.46
N GLY A 187 -7.27 -11.84 4.34
CA GLY A 187 -8.46 -12.57 4.78
C GLY A 187 -9.34 -12.93 3.60
N GLY A 188 -9.64 -14.21 3.43
CA GLY A 188 -10.43 -14.75 2.33
C GLY A 188 -9.58 -15.38 1.24
N GLN A 189 -10.03 -15.33 -0.03
CA GLN A 189 -9.41 -16.09 -1.11
C GLN A 189 -7.97 -15.68 -1.35
N SER A 190 -7.72 -14.56 -2.04
CA SER A 190 -6.34 -14.14 -2.27
C SER A 190 -6.17 -12.66 -2.60
N VAL A 191 -4.94 -12.18 -2.38
CA VAL A 191 -4.43 -10.88 -2.81
C VAL A 191 -3.08 -11.09 -3.47
N ASP A 192 -2.87 -10.42 -4.57
CA ASP A 192 -1.60 -10.36 -5.28
C ASP A 192 -0.82 -9.11 -4.83
N PHE A 193 0.49 -9.25 -4.62
CA PHE A 193 1.40 -8.19 -4.22
C PHE A 193 2.61 -8.12 -5.15
N ARG A 194 3.10 -6.90 -5.39
CA ARG A 194 4.33 -6.66 -6.15
C ARG A 194 5.03 -5.36 -5.73
N ASN A 195 6.27 -5.20 -6.18
CA ASN A 195 7.06 -3.96 -6.06
C ASN A 195 7.16 -3.43 -4.62
N PHE A 196 7.47 -4.31 -3.67
CA PHE A 196 7.64 -3.91 -2.28
C PHE A 196 9.01 -3.26 -2.05
N ALA A 197 9.00 -2.08 -1.43
CA ALA A 197 10.22 -1.38 -1.08
C ALA A 197 10.10 -0.69 0.28
N ILE A 198 11.23 -0.59 0.98
CA ILE A 198 11.41 0.21 2.20
C ILE A 198 12.57 1.17 1.95
N TYR A 199 12.37 2.43 2.29
CA TYR A 199 13.37 3.48 2.16
C TYR A 199 13.60 4.17 3.51
N GLU A 200 14.80 4.70 3.72
CA GLU A 200 15.05 5.69 4.75
C GLU A 200 14.15 6.90 4.55
N ALA A 201 13.81 7.57 5.64
CA ALA A 201 12.96 8.75 5.61
C ALA A 201 13.51 9.87 6.48
N THR A 202 13.27 11.11 6.08
CA THR A 202 13.44 12.30 6.90
C THR A 202 12.18 13.15 6.82
N LEU A 203 11.92 13.94 7.86
CA LEU A 203 10.75 14.82 7.88
C LEU A 203 10.82 15.82 6.72
N ASN A 204 9.74 15.92 5.96
CA ASN A 204 9.59 16.94 4.94
C ASN A 204 9.52 18.33 5.62
N PRO A 205 10.42 19.27 5.31
CA PRO A 205 10.36 20.64 5.87
C PRO A 205 9.04 21.38 5.61
N GLU A 206 8.35 21.02 4.50
CA GLU A 206 7.04 21.58 4.12
C GLU A 206 5.86 20.79 4.72
N TRP A 207 6.10 19.89 5.68
CA TRP A 207 5.07 19.02 6.24
C TRP A 207 3.87 19.79 6.79
N GLU A 208 4.10 20.83 7.57
CA GLU A 208 3.02 21.63 8.16
C GLU A 208 2.08 22.22 7.09
N LYS A 209 2.64 22.65 5.97
CA LYS A 209 1.89 23.16 4.83
C LYS A 209 1.16 22.03 4.07
N ALA A 210 1.78 20.85 3.94
CA ALA A 210 1.16 19.68 3.33
C ALA A 210 0.00 19.18 4.21
N MET A 211 0.24 19.03 5.51
CA MET A 211 -0.72 18.57 6.51
C MET A 211 -1.99 19.44 6.55
N SER A 212 -1.86 20.76 6.42
CA SER A 212 -2.99 21.68 6.47
C SER A 212 -4.06 21.44 5.38
N LYS A 213 -3.72 20.67 4.36
CA LYS A 213 -4.60 20.30 3.23
C LYS A 213 -5.22 18.92 3.39
N LEU A 214 -4.81 18.17 4.40
CA LEU A 214 -5.31 16.82 4.66
C LEU A 214 -6.42 16.86 5.72
N PRO A 215 -7.33 15.87 5.72
CA PRO A 215 -8.29 15.70 6.81
C PRO A 215 -7.57 15.61 8.16
N LYS A 216 -8.17 16.20 9.20
CA LYS A 216 -7.64 16.07 10.57
C LYS A 216 -7.84 14.62 11.04
N PRO A 217 -6.91 14.08 11.85
CA PRO A 217 -7.08 12.76 12.44
C PRO A 217 -8.42 12.62 13.15
N GLY A 218 -9.17 11.53 12.83
CA GLY A 218 -10.50 11.27 13.38
C GLY A 218 -11.65 12.02 12.70
N GLU A 219 -11.37 12.89 11.74
CA GLU A 219 -12.40 13.58 10.96
C GLU A 219 -13.16 12.58 10.07
N LYS A 220 -14.49 12.70 10.01
CA LYS A 220 -15.30 11.88 9.11
C LYS A 220 -15.05 12.30 7.66
N VAL A 221 -14.50 11.42 6.88
CA VAL A 221 -14.30 11.63 5.44
C VAL A 221 -15.56 11.22 4.70
N ALA A 222 -16.09 12.13 3.87
CA ALA A 222 -17.21 11.81 2.99
C ALA A 222 -16.77 10.79 1.92
N PRO A 223 -17.68 9.92 1.42
CA PRO A 223 -17.38 9.05 0.30
C PRO A 223 -16.85 9.86 -0.89
N ALA A 224 -15.81 9.36 -1.54
CA ALA A 224 -15.34 9.95 -2.79
C ALA A 224 -16.51 9.96 -3.79
N ALA A 225 -16.73 11.10 -4.45
CA ALA A 225 -17.73 11.17 -5.49
C ALA A 225 -17.43 10.10 -6.55
N ALA A 226 -18.41 9.24 -6.84
CA ALA A 226 -18.26 8.24 -7.90
C ALA A 226 -17.81 8.94 -9.20
N PRO A 227 -16.85 8.39 -9.96
CA PRO A 227 -16.42 8.99 -11.21
C PRO A 227 -17.66 9.19 -12.09
N GLY A 228 -17.93 10.45 -12.42
CA GLY A 228 -19.13 10.85 -13.15
C GLY A 228 -19.24 10.04 -14.44
N LYS A 229 -20.32 9.29 -14.61
CA LYS A 229 -20.67 8.68 -15.90
C LYS A 229 -20.69 9.83 -16.92
N GLY A 230 -19.72 9.81 -17.82
CA GLY A 230 -19.57 10.82 -18.85
C GLY A 230 -20.92 11.11 -19.51
N ALA A 231 -21.33 12.37 -19.49
CA ALA A 231 -22.54 12.84 -20.10
C ALA A 231 -22.55 12.44 -21.59
N ALA A 232 -23.37 11.47 -21.95
CA ALA A 232 -23.64 11.14 -23.34
C ALA A 232 -24.25 12.37 -24.00
N LYS A 233 -23.47 13.03 -24.84
CA LYS A 233 -23.94 14.16 -25.68
C LYS A 233 -25.13 13.68 -26.48
N GLY A 234 -26.32 14.28 -26.19
CA GLY A 234 -27.55 14.05 -26.88
C GLY A 234 -27.40 14.37 -28.39
N LYS A 235 -27.72 13.38 -29.20
CA LYS A 235 -27.87 13.56 -30.65
C LYS A 235 -29.07 14.50 -30.92
N ALA A 236 -28.78 15.65 -31.49
CA ALA A 236 -29.79 16.58 -31.99
C ALA A 236 -30.69 15.88 -33.01
N LYS A 237 -31.99 15.90 -32.78
CA LYS A 237 -33.02 15.50 -33.78
C LYS A 237 -33.07 16.56 -34.90
N ALA A 238 -32.63 16.20 -36.08
CA ALA A 238 -32.91 16.96 -37.28
C ALA A 238 -34.41 16.88 -37.60
N LYS A 239 -35.10 18.01 -37.57
CA LYS A 239 -36.47 18.13 -38.08
C LYS A 239 -36.44 18.03 -39.61
N LYS A 240 -37.08 17.02 -40.17
CA LYS A 240 -37.42 16.94 -41.58
C LYS A 240 -38.65 17.80 -41.80
N LYS A 241 -38.53 18.88 -42.58
CA LYS A 241 -39.65 19.66 -43.15
C LYS A 241 -40.19 18.89 -44.35
N ALA A 242 -41.49 18.70 -44.36
CA ALA A 242 -42.22 18.20 -45.54
C ALA A 242 -42.49 19.34 -46.51
N GLU A 243 -42.32 19.07 -47.75
CA GLU A 243 -43.12 19.51 -48.90
C GLU A 243 -43.59 18.24 -49.62
#